data_a96c4c4d7a98b3cb990a1cefebae8508
#
_entry.id   a96c4c4d7a98b3cb990a1cefebae8508
#
_cell.length_a   1.000
_cell.length_b   1.000
_cell.length_c   1.000
_cell.angle_alpha   90.00
_cell.angle_beta   90.00
_cell.angle_gamma   90.00
#
_symmetry.space_group_name_H-M   'P 1'
#
loop_
_entity.id
_entity.type
_entity.pdbx_description
1 polymer ?
#
loop_
_entity_poly.entity_id
_entity_poly.type
_entity_poly.pdbx_seq_one_letter_code
_entity_poly.pdbx_strand_id
1 'polypeptide(L)'
;VENGLFSRQLFYYMHGIYQWINQFDENETDLEAIFTSIGLEWKKLLNLLKEHGLHTLRLTDEQKQEFDTLFSALFTRSGIANGNEMYSFVARLGVNTCRIMAEVAVLRALESAQPYQLKASSTPLLTPDKEIPDDNIKDGIITRWDVKITPNDFKAVLQLAEPLYCHAMHILSFLPPTEISRRANVERDFFFMKLGTTFTRKQVREQAAVMGIKENTALIWLKRLVDYGDLVHVDGKGNYMIARARVRA
;
A
#
# COMPACT_ATOMS: atom_id res chain seq x y z
N VAL A 1 17.45 4.88 -7.63
CA VAL A 1 16.46 4.52 -6.61
C VAL A 1 17.06 4.47 -5.20
N GLU A 2 18.37 4.65 -5.08
CA GLU A 2 19.16 4.52 -3.83
C GLU A 2 18.73 5.44 -2.68
N ASN A 3 18.05 6.56 -2.96
CA ASN A 3 17.61 7.53 -1.94
C ASN A 3 16.21 7.26 -1.36
N GLY A 4 15.61 6.12 -1.65
CA GLY A 4 14.30 5.73 -1.16
C GLY A 4 13.14 6.59 -1.69
N LEU A 5 13.33 7.35 -2.76
CA LEU A 5 12.27 8.17 -3.36
C LEU A 5 11.11 7.31 -3.86
N PHE A 6 11.41 6.20 -4.55
CA PHE A 6 10.40 5.28 -5.08
C PHE A 6 9.47 4.77 -3.99
N SER A 7 10.00 4.34 -2.85
CA SER A 7 9.20 3.79 -1.75
C SER A 7 8.29 4.82 -1.06
N ARG A 8 8.51 6.13 -1.28
CA ARG A 8 7.71 7.22 -0.68
C ARG A 8 6.53 7.64 -1.54
N GLN A 9 6.44 7.16 -2.77
CA GLN A 9 5.37 7.51 -3.71
C GLN A 9 4.28 6.44 -3.69
N LEU A 10 3.02 6.86 -3.83
CA LEU A 10 1.92 5.99 -4.20
C LEU A 10 1.72 6.10 -5.71
N PHE A 11 1.89 5.00 -6.41
CA PHE A 11 1.77 4.98 -7.86
C PHE A 11 0.38 4.52 -8.27
N TYR A 12 -0.27 5.34 -9.09
CA TYR A 12 -1.52 4.98 -9.72
C TYR A 12 -1.35 5.07 -11.25
N TYR A 13 -1.25 3.92 -11.89
CA TYR A 13 -1.09 3.82 -13.33
C TYR A 13 -2.44 3.60 -14.00
N MET A 14 -2.79 4.47 -14.92
CA MET A 14 -3.99 4.35 -15.75
C MET A 14 -3.62 4.28 -17.22
N HIS A 15 -4.27 3.38 -17.96
CA HIS A 15 -4.31 3.50 -19.40
C HIS A 15 -5.27 4.64 -19.75
N GLY A 16 -4.71 5.77 -20.15
CA GLY A 16 -5.51 6.89 -20.64
C GLY A 16 -6.15 6.53 -21.99
N ILE A 17 -7.43 6.77 -22.13
CA ILE A 17 -8.04 6.87 -23.44
C ILE A 17 -7.72 8.28 -23.93
N TYR A 18 -6.76 8.38 -24.84
CA TYR A 18 -6.38 9.67 -25.42
C TYR A 18 -7.46 10.07 -26.43
N GLN A 19 -8.33 10.95 -25.99
CA GLN A 19 -9.32 11.58 -26.87
C GLN A 19 -9.04 13.07 -26.89
N TRP A 20 -9.00 13.64 -28.10
CA TRP A 20 -8.94 15.09 -28.24
C TRP A 20 -10.22 15.71 -27.68
N ILE A 21 -10.08 16.60 -26.71
CA ILE A 21 -11.18 17.38 -26.15
C ILE A 21 -11.16 18.74 -26.86
N ASN A 22 -12.28 19.11 -27.49
CA ASN A 22 -12.43 20.40 -28.11
C ASN A 22 -12.44 21.48 -27.05
N GLN A 23 -11.43 22.32 -27.06
CA GLN A 23 -11.27 23.41 -26.07
C GLN A 23 -12.20 24.62 -26.34
N PHE A 24 -12.91 24.61 -27.46
CA PHE A 24 -13.85 25.66 -27.84
C PHE A 24 -15.32 25.23 -27.62
N ASP A 25 -15.56 24.17 -26.89
CA ASP A 25 -16.90 23.69 -26.58
C ASP A 25 -17.53 24.58 -25.50
N GLU A 26 -18.64 25.24 -25.83
CA GLU A 26 -19.36 26.15 -24.92
C GLU A 26 -20.01 25.43 -23.71
N ASN A 27 -20.04 24.07 -23.71
CA ASN A 27 -20.52 23.28 -22.60
C ASN A 27 -19.44 22.99 -21.54
N GLU A 28 -18.45 23.84 -21.41
CA GLU A 28 -17.38 23.65 -20.45
C GLU A 28 -17.92 23.70 -19.02
N THR A 29 -17.65 22.65 -18.28
CA THR A 29 -17.96 22.58 -16.85
C THR A 29 -17.15 23.65 -16.12
N ASP A 30 -17.80 24.53 -15.39
CA ASP A 30 -17.11 25.54 -14.57
C ASP A 30 -16.33 24.89 -13.44
N LEU A 31 -15.10 24.49 -13.76
CA LEU A 31 -14.18 23.83 -12.83
C LEU A 31 -13.80 24.77 -11.68
N GLU A 32 -13.75 26.07 -11.91
CA GLU A 32 -13.39 27.05 -10.86
C GLU A 32 -14.48 27.13 -9.79
N ALA A 33 -15.75 27.14 -10.21
CA ALA A 33 -16.87 27.08 -9.26
C ALA A 33 -16.88 25.79 -8.45
N ILE A 34 -16.61 24.65 -9.09
CA ILE A 34 -16.53 23.34 -8.42
C ILE A 34 -15.37 23.33 -7.41
N PHE A 35 -14.17 23.72 -7.82
CA PHE A 35 -13.02 23.74 -6.92
C PHE A 35 -13.18 24.74 -5.78
N THR A 36 -13.80 25.89 -6.03
CA THR A 36 -14.11 26.88 -4.98
C THR A 36 -15.07 26.28 -3.95
N SER A 37 -16.16 25.63 -4.40
CA SER A 37 -17.11 24.98 -3.51
C SER A 37 -16.46 23.89 -2.66
N ILE A 38 -15.71 22.97 -3.27
CA ILE A 38 -14.98 21.92 -2.56
C ILE A 38 -13.96 22.53 -1.58
N GLY A 39 -13.24 23.57 -2.00
CA GLY A 39 -12.26 24.27 -1.17
C GLY A 39 -12.86 24.90 0.08
N LEU A 40 -14.05 25.46 -0.02
CA LEU A 40 -14.77 26.04 1.12
C LEU A 40 -15.20 24.96 2.12
N GLU A 41 -15.72 23.84 1.65
CA GLU A 41 -16.07 22.68 2.49
C GLU A 41 -14.83 22.11 3.18
N TRP A 42 -13.75 21.93 2.43
CA TRP A 42 -12.48 21.45 2.96
C TRP A 42 -11.92 22.37 4.05
N LYS A 43 -12.01 23.69 3.86
CA LYS A 43 -11.60 24.66 4.86
C LYS A 43 -12.39 24.56 6.17
N LYS A 44 -13.71 24.29 6.08
CA LYS A 44 -14.53 24.03 7.27
C LYS A 44 -14.07 22.78 8.02
N LEU A 45 -13.83 21.68 7.29
CA LEU A 45 -13.33 20.42 7.88
C LEU A 45 -11.97 20.62 8.55
N LEU A 46 -11.04 21.33 7.91
CA LEU A 46 -9.71 21.63 8.48
C LEU A 46 -9.81 22.46 9.77
N ASN A 47 -10.73 23.41 9.87
CA ASN A 47 -10.93 24.18 11.09
C ASN A 47 -11.46 23.28 12.21
N LEU A 48 -12.43 22.40 11.93
CA LEU A 48 -12.92 21.45 12.91
C LEU A 48 -11.80 20.51 13.39
N LEU A 49 -10.94 20.01 12.48
CA LEU A 49 -9.80 19.18 12.83
C LEU A 49 -8.82 19.87 13.77
N LYS A 50 -8.57 21.17 13.56
CA LYS A 50 -7.68 21.95 14.44
C LYS A 50 -8.27 22.11 15.85
N GLU A 51 -9.58 22.23 15.97
CA GLU A 51 -10.26 22.33 17.27
C GLU A 51 -10.22 21.03 18.04
N HIS A 52 -10.21 19.89 17.34
CA HIS A 52 -10.28 18.56 17.96
C HIS A 52 -8.93 17.97 18.40
N GLY A 53 -7.79 18.53 17.95
CA GLY A 53 -6.46 18.06 18.37
C GLY A 53 -6.02 16.75 17.71
N LEU A 54 -5.34 15.86 18.46
CA LEU A 54 -4.74 14.65 17.91
C LEU A 54 -5.74 13.50 17.81
N HIS A 55 -5.75 12.82 16.67
CA HIS A 55 -6.59 11.65 16.41
C HIS A 55 -5.77 10.36 16.34
N THR A 56 -6.27 9.30 16.93
CA THR A 56 -5.65 7.97 16.89
C THR A 56 -6.63 6.97 16.28
N LEU A 57 -6.24 6.35 15.17
CA LEU A 57 -7.02 5.28 14.56
C LEU A 57 -6.99 4.02 15.46
N ARG A 58 -8.18 3.48 15.75
CA ARG A 58 -8.36 2.20 16.43
C ARG A 58 -8.98 1.18 15.49
N LEU A 59 -8.26 0.08 15.27
CA LEU A 59 -8.74 -1.07 14.51
C LEU A 59 -9.20 -2.17 15.46
N THR A 60 -10.21 -2.94 15.08
CA THR A 60 -10.58 -4.18 15.78
C THR A 60 -9.50 -5.24 15.59
N ASP A 61 -9.53 -6.31 16.38
CA ASP A 61 -8.51 -7.35 16.27
C ASP A 61 -8.66 -8.14 14.95
N GLU A 62 -9.88 -8.30 14.46
CA GLU A 62 -10.16 -8.88 13.14
C GLU A 62 -9.58 -8.00 12.02
N GLN A 63 -9.77 -6.68 12.08
CA GLN A 63 -9.21 -5.73 11.10
C GLN A 63 -7.68 -5.75 11.12
N LYS A 64 -7.06 -5.83 12.30
CA LYS A 64 -5.60 -5.95 12.42
C LYS A 64 -5.10 -7.25 11.79
N GLN A 65 -5.79 -8.37 12.04
CA GLN A 65 -5.43 -9.67 11.48
C GLN A 65 -5.58 -9.70 9.96
N GLU A 66 -6.66 -9.12 9.41
CA GLU A 66 -6.87 -9.02 7.97
C GLU A 66 -5.79 -8.16 7.31
N PHE A 67 -5.46 -7.01 7.92
CA PHE A 67 -4.38 -6.13 7.48
C PHE A 67 -3.03 -6.85 7.47
N ASP A 68 -2.67 -7.51 8.57
CA ASP A 68 -1.40 -8.23 8.71
C ASP A 68 -1.30 -9.37 7.68
N THR A 69 -2.38 -10.11 7.47
CA THR A 69 -2.44 -11.19 6.48
C THR A 69 -2.15 -10.68 5.07
N LEU A 70 -2.78 -9.57 4.65
CA LEU A 70 -2.54 -8.99 3.34
C LEU A 70 -1.10 -8.50 3.19
N PHE A 71 -0.61 -7.71 4.15
CA PHE A 71 0.73 -7.11 4.04
C PHE A 71 1.84 -8.14 4.20
N SER A 72 1.65 -9.17 5.00
CA SER A 72 2.57 -10.33 5.07
C SER A 72 2.65 -11.06 3.72
N ALA A 73 1.52 -11.23 3.03
CA ALA A 73 1.50 -11.83 1.71
C ALA A 73 2.20 -10.96 0.66
N LEU A 74 1.94 -9.64 0.65
CA LEU A 74 2.61 -8.70 -0.25
C LEU A 74 4.12 -8.64 0.02
N PHE A 75 4.52 -8.64 1.30
CA PHE A 75 5.92 -8.62 1.71
C PHE A 75 6.65 -9.90 1.25
N THR A 76 6.01 -11.06 1.42
CA THR A 76 6.55 -12.34 0.94
C THR A 76 6.71 -12.36 -0.58
N ARG A 77 5.70 -11.89 -1.33
CA ARG A 77 5.79 -11.75 -2.79
C ARG A 77 6.94 -10.84 -3.21
N SER A 78 7.16 -9.74 -2.50
CA SER A 78 8.20 -8.76 -2.80
C SER A 78 9.61 -9.33 -2.70
N GLY A 79 9.84 -10.26 -1.77
CA GLY A 79 11.13 -10.92 -1.58
C GLY A 79 11.61 -11.72 -2.77
N ILE A 80 10.68 -12.22 -3.57
CA ILE A 80 10.99 -12.98 -4.78
C ILE A 80 11.27 -12.05 -5.94
N ALA A 81 10.54 -10.93 -5.99
CA ALA A 81 10.50 -10.08 -7.17
C ALA A 81 11.71 -9.14 -7.29
N ASN A 82 11.97 -8.26 -6.36
CA ASN A 82 12.88 -7.13 -6.58
C ASN A 82 13.75 -6.73 -5.37
N GLY A 83 13.88 -7.61 -4.39
CA GLY A 83 14.78 -7.38 -3.26
C GLY A 83 14.40 -6.18 -2.37
N ASN A 84 15.40 -5.50 -1.83
CA ASN A 84 15.24 -4.51 -0.76
C ASN A 84 14.35 -3.31 -1.13
N GLU A 85 14.27 -2.92 -2.40
CA GLU A 85 13.47 -1.76 -2.84
C GLU A 85 11.99 -2.03 -2.68
N MET A 86 11.52 -3.21 -3.08
CA MET A 86 10.12 -3.59 -2.93
C MET A 86 9.73 -3.87 -1.49
N TYR A 87 10.62 -4.40 -0.67
CA TYR A 87 10.35 -4.49 0.77
C TYR A 87 10.11 -3.12 1.39
N SER A 88 10.96 -2.14 1.06
CA SER A 88 10.80 -0.76 1.51
C SER A 88 9.51 -0.13 1.01
N PHE A 89 9.12 -0.44 -0.23
CA PHE A 89 7.85 0.02 -0.79
C PHE A 89 6.65 -0.59 -0.05
N VAL A 90 6.60 -1.91 0.15
CA VAL A 90 5.49 -2.58 0.83
C VAL A 90 5.35 -2.11 2.27
N ALA A 91 6.46 -1.97 3.00
CA ALA A 91 6.44 -1.45 4.36
C ALA A 91 5.82 -0.03 4.41
N ARG A 92 6.19 0.85 3.46
CA ARG A 92 5.62 2.20 3.38
C ARG A 92 4.19 2.21 2.86
N LEU A 93 3.84 1.30 1.93
CA LEU A 93 2.46 1.12 1.48
C LEU A 93 1.56 0.76 2.66
N GLY A 94 2.00 -0.13 3.56
CA GLY A 94 1.27 -0.44 4.79
C GLY A 94 1.04 0.79 5.66
N VAL A 95 2.09 1.58 5.90
CA VAL A 95 1.97 2.84 6.65
C VAL A 95 1.01 3.83 5.97
N ASN A 96 1.11 3.98 4.64
CA ASN A 96 0.23 4.89 3.89
C ASN A 96 -1.21 4.40 3.89
N THR A 97 -1.45 3.10 3.79
CA THR A 97 -2.78 2.50 3.91
C THR A 97 -3.40 2.80 5.28
N CYS A 98 -2.62 2.68 6.37
CA CYS A 98 -3.09 3.08 7.71
C CYS A 98 -3.40 4.58 7.79
N ARG A 99 -2.62 5.45 7.13
CA ARG A 99 -2.89 6.89 7.08
C ARG A 99 -4.18 7.19 6.35
N ILE A 100 -4.40 6.59 5.19
CA ILE A 100 -5.65 6.73 4.42
C ILE A 100 -6.84 6.24 5.25
N MET A 101 -6.71 5.11 5.96
CA MET A 101 -7.74 4.63 6.89
C MET A 101 -8.06 5.66 7.99
N ALA A 102 -7.02 6.27 8.56
CA ALA A 102 -7.20 7.29 9.58
C ALA A 102 -7.88 8.55 9.02
N GLU A 103 -7.48 9.01 7.85
CA GLU A 103 -8.09 10.16 7.18
C GLU A 103 -9.56 9.90 6.85
N VAL A 104 -9.88 8.74 6.27
CA VAL A 104 -11.26 8.36 5.96
C VAL A 104 -12.10 8.27 7.23
N ALA A 105 -11.58 7.64 8.29
CA ALA A 105 -12.29 7.52 9.56
C ALA A 105 -12.59 8.89 10.19
N VAL A 106 -11.62 9.81 10.16
CA VAL A 106 -11.79 11.19 10.68
C VAL A 106 -12.80 11.96 9.84
N LEU A 107 -12.72 11.90 8.50
CA LEU A 107 -13.65 12.60 7.61
C LEU A 107 -15.09 12.09 7.82
N ARG A 108 -15.29 10.77 7.92
CA ARG A 108 -16.60 10.18 8.20
C ARG A 108 -17.17 10.64 9.53
N ALA A 109 -16.32 10.69 10.53
CA ALA A 109 -16.74 11.14 11.84
C ALA A 109 -17.13 12.63 11.84
N LEU A 110 -16.43 13.48 11.07
CA LEU A 110 -16.78 14.90 10.90
C LEU A 110 -18.07 15.09 10.10
N GLU A 111 -18.30 14.30 9.03
CA GLU A 111 -19.50 14.35 8.21
C GLU A 111 -20.76 13.93 8.99
N SER A 112 -20.65 12.97 9.88
CA SER A 112 -21.80 12.42 10.59
C SER A 112 -22.39 13.36 11.64
N ALA A 113 -21.76 14.52 11.92
CA ALA A 113 -22.15 15.50 12.95
C ALA A 113 -22.54 14.86 14.30
N GLN A 114 -22.29 13.57 14.47
CA GLN A 114 -22.48 12.89 15.72
C GLN A 114 -21.44 13.43 16.69
N PRO A 115 -21.82 13.88 17.88
CA PRO A 115 -20.83 14.20 18.89
C PRO A 115 -19.97 12.95 19.03
N TYR A 116 -18.69 13.08 18.63
CA TYR A 116 -17.74 12.01 18.75
C TYR A 116 -17.88 11.39 20.13
N GLN A 117 -18.31 10.15 20.23
CA GLN A 117 -18.12 9.36 21.45
C GLN A 117 -16.64 8.99 21.59
N LEU A 118 -15.82 10.00 21.60
CA LEU A 118 -14.39 9.88 21.70
C LEU A 118 -14.06 9.88 23.19
N LYS A 119 -13.66 8.76 23.69
CA LYS A 119 -13.06 8.73 25.03
C LYS A 119 -11.74 9.49 24.95
N ALA A 120 -11.73 10.69 25.51
CA ALA A 120 -10.47 11.40 25.72
C ALA A 120 -9.55 10.52 26.59
N SER A 121 -8.47 10.04 26.04
CA SER A 121 -7.46 9.30 26.78
C SER A 121 -6.39 10.30 27.22
N SER A 122 -6.39 10.68 28.48
CA SER A 122 -5.32 11.45 29.11
C SER A 122 -4.14 10.51 29.40
N THR A 123 -3.25 10.30 28.44
CA THR A 123 -2.00 9.58 28.69
C THR A 123 -0.88 10.59 28.83
N PRO A 124 -0.12 10.61 29.94
CA PRO A 124 1.06 11.46 30.08
C PRO A 124 2.08 11.11 28.99
N LEU A 125 2.68 12.11 28.37
CA LEU A 125 3.74 11.90 27.40
C LEU A 125 5.00 11.39 28.08
N LEU A 126 5.40 10.17 27.80
CA LEU A 126 6.63 9.55 28.32
C LEU A 126 7.79 9.57 27.29
N THR A 127 7.77 10.44 26.27
CA THR A 127 8.90 10.55 25.35
C THR A 127 9.28 12.01 25.13
N PRO A 128 10.53 12.41 25.47
CA PRO A 128 10.99 13.79 25.40
C PRO A 128 11.34 14.30 24.01
N ASP A 129 11.23 13.51 22.92
CA ASP A 129 11.90 13.82 21.65
C ASP A 129 10.99 14.23 20.48
N LYS A 130 9.73 14.53 20.70
CA LYS A 130 8.89 15.13 19.64
C LYS A 130 8.27 16.43 20.13
N GLU A 131 8.71 17.52 19.55
CA GLU A 131 8.01 18.81 19.65
C GLU A 131 6.58 18.64 19.15
N ILE A 132 5.63 18.67 20.08
CA ILE A 132 4.21 18.70 19.77
C ILE A 132 3.85 20.18 19.63
N PRO A 133 3.14 20.59 18.57
CA PRO A 133 2.70 21.98 18.44
C PRO A 133 1.96 22.42 19.72
N ASP A 134 2.35 23.54 20.28
CA ASP A 134 1.85 24.09 21.56
C ASP A 134 0.31 24.21 21.62
N ASP A 135 -0.33 24.39 20.47
CA ASP A 135 -1.79 24.54 20.34
C ASP A 135 -2.60 23.31 20.81
N ASN A 136 -1.94 22.15 20.94
CA ASN A 136 -2.60 20.89 21.36
C ASN A 136 -2.38 20.57 22.85
N ILE A 137 -1.75 21.46 23.60
CA ILE A 137 -1.47 21.28 25.02
C ILE A 137 -2.33 22.27 25.81
N LYS A 138 -3.41 21.78 26.41
CA LYS A 138 -4.15 22.52 27.44
C LYS A 138 -3.77 21.91 28.79
N ASP A 139 -3.24 22.73 29.66
CA ASP A 139 -2.85 22.36 31.05
C ASP A 139 -1.84 21.18 31.12
N GLY A 140 -0.92 21.05 30.15
CA GLY A 140 0.05 19.94 30.09
C GLY A 140 -0.55 18.58 29.71
N ILE A 141 -1.82 18.55 29.31
CA ILE A 141 -2.52 17.34 28.90
C ILE A 141 -2.80 17.40 27.41
N ILE A 142 -2.28 16.41 26.65
CA ILE A 142 -2.62 16.23 25.24
C ILE A 142 -3.94 15.50 25.14
N THR A 143 -4.95 16.17 24.60
CA THR A 143 -6.22 15.51 24.30
C THR A 143 -6.06 14.67 23.06
N ARG A 144 -6.24 13.34 23.20
CA ARG A 144 -6.24 12.39 22.10
C ARG A 144 -7.65 11.87 21.88
N TRP A 145 -8.01 11.79 20.61
CA TRP A 145 -9.29 11.29 20.19
C TRP A 145 -9.14 9.94 19.48
N ASP A 146 -9.82 8.91 19.97
CA ASP A 146 -9.83 7.60 19.33
C ASP A 146 -10.90 7.55 18.24
N VAL A 147 -10.50 7.28 17.00
CA VAL A 147 -11.39 7.20 15.85
C VAL A 147 -11.45 5.76 15.37
N LYS A 148 -12.67 5.25 15.12
CA LYS A 148 -12.89 3.92 14.58
C LYS A 148 -13.28 4.01 13.11
N ILE A 149 -12.64 3.20 12.28
CA ILE A 149 -13.05 3.05 10.88
C ILE A 149 -14.20 2.06 10.77
N THR A 150 -15.17 2.36 9.90
CA THR A 150 -16.27 1.41 9.63
C THR A 150 -15.74 0.16 8.90
N PRO A 151 -16.40 -1.01 9.04
CA PRO A 151 -15.97 -2.22 8.32
C PRO A 151 -15.94 -2.04 6.80
N ASN A 152 -16.84 -1.27 6.24
CA ASN A 152 -16.91 -1.01 4.80
C ASN A 152 -15.77 -0.11 4.33
N ASP A 153 -15.51 1.00 5.04
CA ASP A 153 -14.42 1.90 4.71
C ASP A 153 -13.06 1.20 4.90
N PHE A 154 -12.92 0.37 5.94
CA PHE A 154 -11.72 -0.45 6.15
C PHE A 154 -11.45 -1.35 4.95
N LYS A 155 -12.45 -2.12 4.50
CA LYS A 155 -12.32 -3.01 3.34
C LYS A 155 -12.03 -2.24 2.07
N ALA A 156 -12.71 -1.12 1.82
CA ALA A 156 -12.49 -0.29 0.65
C ALA A 156 -11.05 0.24 0.59
N VAL A 157 -10.52 0.75 1.70
CA VAL A 157 -9.13 1.24 1.76
C VAL A 157 -8.13 0.08 1.67
N LEU A 158 -8.39 -1.05 2.31
CA LEU A 158 -7.51 -2.22 2.26
C LEU A 158 -7.40 -2.78 0.84
N GLN A 159 -8.49 -2.78 0.08
CA GLN A 159 -8.54 -3.23 -1.31
C GLN A 159 -7.69 -2.37 -2.26
N LEU A 160 -7.36 -1.12 -1.90
CA LEU A 160 -6.45 -0.28 -2.70
C LEU A 160 -4.99 -0.74 -2.64
N ALA A 161 -4.60 -1.48 -1.62
CA ALA A 161 -3.20 -1.86 -1.41
C ALA A 161 -2.67 -2.74 -2.55
N GLU A 162 -3.43 -3.73 -3.02
CA GLU A 162 -2.99 -4.64 -4.08
C GLU A 162 -2.86 -3.96 -5.46
N PRO A 163 -3.84 -3.18 -5.95
CA PRO A 163 -3.66 -2.36 -7.16
C PRO A 163 -2.46 -1.41 -7.08
N LEU A 164 -2.28 -0.70 -5.97
CA LEU A 164 -1.14 0.21 -5.79
C LEU A 164 0.19 -0.53 -5.81
N TYR A 165 0.25 -1.71 -5.22
CA TYR A 165 1.41 -2.60 -5.31
C TYR A 165 1.68 -3.02 -6.76
N CYS A 166 0.66 -3.45 -7.51
CA CYS A 166 0.80 -3.85 -8.91
C CYS A 166 1.24 -2.67 -9.80
N HIS A 167 0.72 -1.47 -9.55
CA HIS A 167 1.12 -0.26 -10.27
C HIS A 167 2.56 0.13 -9.99
N ALA A 168 3.01 0.03 -8.73
CA ALA A 168 4.40 0.26 -8.38
C ALA A 168 5.34 -0.74 -9.07
N MET A 169 4.97 -2.01 -9.10
CA MET A 169 5.71 -3.04 -9.82
C MET A 169 5.80 -2.74 -11.31
N HIS A 170 4.70 -2.29 -11.91
CA HIS A 170 4.66 -1.92 -13.31
C HIS A 170 5.60 -0.73 -13.60
N ILE A 171 5.54 0.33 -12.80
CA ILE A 171 6.42 1.50 -12.95
C ILE A 171 7.88 1.12 -12.72
N LEU A 172 8.17 0.29 -11.72
CA LEU A 172 9.53 -0.19 -11.46
C LEU A 172 10.13 -0.90 -12.68
N SER A 173 9.28 -1.58 -13.48
CA SER A 173 9.73 -2.25 -14.71
C SER A 173 10.27 -1.30 -15.79
N PHE A 174 9.89 -0.03 -15.76
CA PHE A 174 10.37 1.00 -16.69
C PHE A 174 11.59 1.77 -16.19
N LEU A 175 11.93 1.62 -14.91
CA LEU A 175 13.10 2.30 -14.37
C LEU A 175 14.38 1.60 -14.85
N PRO A 176 15.44 2.37 -15.17
CA PRO A 176 16.71 1.78 -15.53
C PRO A 176 17.22 0.89 -14.39
N PRO A 177 17.75 -0.30 -14.69
CA PRO A 177 18.27 -1.19 -13.67
C PRO A 177 19.43 -0.51 -12.94
N THR A 178 19.35 -0.45 -11.61
CA THR A 178 20.49 -0.06 -10.77
C THR A 178 21.56 -1.15 -10.83
N GLU A 179 22.83 -0.80 -10.59
CA GLU A 179 23.95 -1.77 -10.68
C GLU A 179 23.74 -2.98 -9.76
N ILE A 180 23.02 -2.83 -8.67
CA ILE A 180 22.63 -3.89 -7.74
C ILE A 180 21.52 -4.79 -8.33
N SER A 181 20.67 -4.23 -9.17
CA SER A 181 19.51 -4.90 -9.79
C SER A 181 19.85 -5.64 -11.09
N ARG A 182 21.10 -5.72 -11.49
CA ARG A 182 21.55 -6.47 -12.69
C ARG A 182 21.12 -7.94 -12.74
N ARG A 183 20.52 -8.45 -11.65
CA ARG A 183 20.03 -9.83 -11.53
C ARG A 183 18.51 -9.95 -11.42
N ALA A 184 17.79 -8.87 -11.26
CA ALA A 184 16.34 -8.91 -11.20
C ALA A 184 15.78 -9.00 -12.63
N ASN A 185 15.31 -10.16 -12.99
CA ASN A 185 14.56 -10.33 -14.22
C ASN A 185 13.11 -9.96 -13.92
N VAL A 186 12.71 -8.72 -14.19
CA VAL A 186 11.38 -8.16 -13.90
C VAL A 186 10.27 -9.03 -14.47
N GLU A 187 10.47 -9.60 -15.67
CA GLU A 187 9.51 -10.49 -16.31
C GLU A 187 9.34 -11.79 -15.50
N ARG A 188 10.43 -12.37 -15.03
CA ARG A 188 10.43 -13.54 -14.15
C ARG A 188 9.66 -13.26 -12.86
N ASP A 189 9.93 -12.13 -12.25
CA ASP A 189 9.39 -11.77 -10.95
C ASP A 189 7.89 -11.49 -11.04
N PHE A 190 7.46 -10.79 -12.10
CA PHE A 190 6.04 -10.61 -12.41
C PHE A 190 5.34 -11.95 -12.69
N PHE A 191 6.02 -12.87 -13.37
CA PHE A 191 5.54 -14.22 -13.63
C PHE A 191 5.23 -14.96 -12.31
N PHE A 192 6.19 -15.03 -11.38
CA PHE A 192 6.00 -15.73 -10.11
C PHE A 192 4.99 -15.02 -9.19
N MET A 193 4.88 -13.70 -9.28
CA MET A 193 3.84 -12.96 -8.56
C MET A 193 2.42 -13.44 -8.91
N LYS A 194 2.18 -13.81 -10.17
CA LYS A 194 0.87 -14.32 -10.62
C LYS A 194 0.53 -15.72 -10.11
N LEU A 195 1.52 -16.49 -9.69
CA LEU A 195 1.32 -17.86 -9.19
C LEU A 195 0.90 -17.94 -7.71
N GLY A 196 1.04 -16.85 -6.96
CA GLY A 196 0.72 -16.82 -5.53
C GLY A 196 1.83 -17.40 -4.65
N THR A 197 1.52 -17.68 -3.37
CA THR A 197 2.51 -18.10 -2.36
C THR A 197 2.85 -19.60 -2.44
N THR A 198 1.92 -20.41 -2.93
CA THR A 198 2.10 -21.84 -3.16
C THR A 198 1.61 -22.19 -4.55
N PHE A 199 2.36 -22.97 -5.29
CA PHE A 199 2.01 -23.33 -6.65
C PHE A 199 2.66 -24.66 -7.09
N THR A 200 2.10 -25.25 -8.13
CA THR A 200 2.57 -26.49 -8.70
C THR A 200 3.37 -26.25 -9.98
N ARG A 201 4.21 -27.22 -10.37
CA ARG A 201 4.90 -27.18 -11.66
C ARG A 201 3.94 -27.11 -12.85
N LYS A 202 2.71 -27.64 -12.72
CA LYS A 202 1.67 -27.55 -13.74
C LYS A 202 1.19 -26.11 -13.91
N GLN A 203 0.93 -25.40 -12.80
CA GLN A 203 0.54 -23.98 -12.82
C GLN A 203 1.64 -23.10 -13.42
N VAL A 204 2.93 -23.41 -13.18
CA VAL A 204 4.06 -22.70 -13.81
C VAL A 204 3.98 -22.82 -15.35
N ARG A 205 3.65 -23.99 -15.89
CA ARG A 205 3.49 -24.20 -17.34
C ARG A 205 2.29 -23.46 -17.90
N GLU A 206 1.16 -23.54 -17.22
CA GLU A 206 -0.08 -22.87 -17.62
C GLU A 206 0.12 -21.33 -17.62
N GLN A 207 0.74 -20.81 -16.58
CA GLN A 207 1.05 -19.38 -16.49
C GLN A 207 2.04 -18.92 -17.56
N ALA A 208 3.04 -19.76 -17.89
CA ALA A 208 3.97 -19.48 -18.97
C ALA A 208 3.26 -19.36 -20.31
N ALA A 209 2.31 -20.25 -20.60
CA ALA A 209 1.51 -20.19 -21.81
C ALA A 209 0.64 -18.92 -21.87
N VAL A 210 0.02 -18.52 -20.75
CA VAL A 210 -0.80 -17.30 -20.67
C VAL A 210 0.04 -16.04 -20.93
N MET A 211 1.29 -16.01 -20.45
CA MET A 211 2.18 -14.86 -20.61
C MET A 211 3.03 -14.90 -21.89
N GLY A 212 2.88 -15.91 -22.73
CA GLY A 212 3.68 -16.08 -23.95
C GLY A 212 5.16 -16.42 -23.70
N ILE A 213 5.48 -16.90 -22.50
CA ILE A 213 6.85 -17.28 -22.09
C ILE A 213 7.11 -18.72 -22.49
N LYS A 214 8.28 -19.01 -23.05
CA LYS A 214 8.67 -20.38 -23.38
C LYS A 214 8.72 -21.24 -22.10
N GLU A 215 8.09 -22.41 -22.11
CA GLU A 215 8.03 -23.31 -20.96
C GLU A 215 9.41 -23.59 -20.34
N ASN A 216 10.41 -23.86 -21.18
CA ASN A 216 11.77 -24.08 -20.71
C ASN A 216 12.36 -22.89 -19.97
N THR A 217 12.04 -21.67 -20.37
CA THR A 217 12.51 -20.46 -19.69
C THR A 217 11.89 -20.37 -18.29
N ALA A 218 10.59 -20.59 -18.16
CA ALA A 218 9.91 -20.59 -16.87
C ALA A 218 10.43 -21.69 -15.93
N LEU A 219 10.72 -22.87 -16.46
CA LEU A 219 11.30 -23.98 -15.68
C LEU A 219 12.76 -23.72 -15.25
N ILE A 220 13.56 -23.03 -16.06
CA ILE A 220 14.90 -22.58 -15.69
C ILE A 220 14.81 -21.56 -14.55
N TRP A 221 13.89 -20.61 -14.64
CA TRP A 221 13.66 -19.66 -13.57
C TRP A 221 13.25 -20.34 -12.26
N LEU A 222 12.31 -21.29 -12.34
CA LEU A 222 11.87 -22.09 -11.20
C LEU A 222 13.06 -22.80 -10.53
N LYS A 223 13.89 -23.49 -11.32
CA LYS A 223 15.07 -24.20 -10.82
C LYS A 223 16.03 -23.24 -10.10
N ARG A 224 16.35 -22.09 -10.72
CA ARG A 224 17.25 -21.10 -10.13
C ARG A 224 16.75 -20.57 -8.80
N LEU A 225 15.43 -20.30 -8.66
CA LEU A 225 14.85 -19.84 -7.40
C LEU A 225 14.91 -20.91 -6.31
N VAL A 226 14.77 -22.19 -6.68
CA VAL A 226 14.99 -23.31 -5.75
C VAL A 226 16.46 -23.41 -5.35
N ASP A 227 17.37 -23.32 -6.31
CA ASP A 227 18.83 -23.38 -6.06
C ASP A 227 19.32 -22.22 -5.17
N TYR A 228 18.69 -21.03 -5.26
CA TYR A 228 18.98 -19.89 -4.40
C TYR A 228 18.29 -19.94 -3.03
N GLY A 229 17.37 -20.90 -2.83
CA GLY A 229 16.61 -21.04 -1.58
C GLY A 229 15.44 -20.05 -1.44
N ASP A 230 15.08 -19.35 -2.51
CA ASP A 230 13.90 -18.46 -2.54
C ASP A 230 12.59 -19.24 -2.64
N LEU A 231 12.65 -20.47 -3.17
CA LEU A 231 11.56 -21.44 -3.21
C LEU A 231 11.94 -22.74 -2.50
N VAL A 232 10.98 -23.33 -1.83
CA VAL A 232 11.14 -24.62 -1.15
C VAL A 232 10.15 -25.63 -1.72
N HIS A 233 10.60 -26.88 -1.90
CA HIS A 233 9.71 -28.00 -2.19
C HIS A 233 8.86 -28.33 -0.96
N VAL A 234 7.54 -28.41 -1.14
CA VAL A 234 6.61 -28.73 -0.04
C VAL A 234 6.53 -30.23 0.20
N ASP A 235 6.54 -31.05 -0.87
CA ASP A 235 6.22 -32.47 -0.78
C ASP A 235 7.02 -33.38 -1.74
N GLY A 236 8.05 -32.91 -2.38
CA GLY A 236 8.84 -33.66 -3.37
C GLY A 236 8.09 -34.01 -4.67
N LYS A 237 6.80 -33.68 -4.80
CA LYS A 237 5.95 -33.97 -5.95
C LYS A 237 5.72 -32.79 -6.91
N GLY A 238 6.61 -31.79 -6.86
CA GLY A 238 6.51 -30.65 -7.76
C GLY A 238 5.60 -29.54 -7.26
N ASN A 239 5.32 -29.49 -5.96
CA ASN A 239 4.70 -28.38 -5.26
C ASN A 239 5.77 -27.49 -4.64
N TYR A 240 5.64 -26.20 -4.85
CA TYR A 240 6.59 -25.18 -4.42
C TYR A 240 5.92 -24.17 -3.51
N MET A 241 6.66 -23.70 -2.53
CA MET A 241 6.25 -22.62 -1.64
C MET A 241 7.37 -21.57 -1.60
N ILE A 242 6.97 -20.33 -1.53
CA ILE A 242 7.90 -19.22 -1.33
C ILE A 242 8.53 -19.36 0.06
N ALA A 243 9.85 -19.47 0.12
CA ALA A 243 10.56 -19.48 1.39
C ALA A 243 10.34 -18.15 2.10
N ARG A 244 10.00 -18.18 3.41
CA ARG A 244 9.95 -16.94 4.22
C ARG A 244 11.31 -16.24 4.11
N ALA A 245 11.29 -14.96 3.76
CA ALA A 245 12.49 -14.17 3.64
C ALA A 245 13.38 -14.37 4.88
N ARG A 246 14.57 -14.92 4.68
CA ARG A 246 15.61 -14.87 5.72
C ARG A 246 15.97 -13.40 5.88
N VAL A 247 15.56 -12.81 7.01
CA VAL A 247 16.16 -11.56 7.49
C VAL A 247 17.65 -11.88 7.65
N ARG A 248 18.43 -11.46 6.67
CA ARG A 248 19.90 -11.44 6.85
C ARG A 248 20.20 -10.33 7.84
N ALA A 249 20.62 -10.74 9.03
CA ALA A 249 21.17 -9.88 10.06
C ALA A 249 22.37 -9.08 9.52
#